data_a88f58a14f4cecda7b9bff6cce55efb5
#
_entry.id   a88f58a14f4cecda7b9bff6cce55efb5
#
_cell.length_a   1.000
_cell.length_b   1.000
_cell.length_c   1.000
_cell.angle_alpha   90.00
_cell.angle_beta   90.00
_cell.angle_gamma   90.00
#
_symmetry.space_group_name_H-M   'P 1'
#
loop_
_entity.id
_entity.type
_entity.pdbx_description
1 polymer ?
#
loop_
_entity_poly.entity_id
_entity_poly.type
_entity_poly.pdbx_seq_one_letter_code
_entity_poly.pdbx_strand_id
1 'polypeptide(L)'
;MSNYSKIKDIILKLNSEELLKEKLYIVGGTVPYLISNTMSNREHSDIDIIVAANDMNAVREYLKDNNLYVKDFDSIMFDYNKAKIDYGIDCIIDGITVNFAPYEIVDNTMIQKNFLIKKSSGVNALVTVTIENVKIEDCTTTVIVGQTKIKTYNLEMVRVMKEKSHKQKDAVDIEVIDKYGYDEKKYNDLKIKTNNMKFK
;
A
#
# COMPACT_ATOMS: atom_id res chain seq x y z
N MET A 1 13.12 15.29 13.06
CA MET A 1 12.79 15.84 11.72
C MET A 1 12.03 14.77 10.94
N SER A 2 11.03 15.13 10.15
CA SER A 2 10.29 14.17 9.31
C SER A 2 11.23 13.56 8.25
N ASN A 3 11.07 12.26 7.99
CA ASN A 3 11.79 11.54 6.94
C ASN A 3 11.01 11.52 5.59
N TYR A 4 9.96 12.35 5.47
CA TYR A 4 9.06 12.33 4.32
C TYR A 4 9.76 12.67 2.99
N SER A 5 10.75 13.57 2.98
CA SER A 5 11.51 13.86 1.74
C SER A 5 12.19 12.59 1.21
N LYS A 6 12.85 11.85 2.09
CA LYS A 6 13.51 10.57 1.74
C LYS A 6 12.51 9.53 1.20
N ILE A 7 11.33 9.44 1.83
CA ILE A 7 10.25 8.56 1.37
C ILE A 7 9.77 8.95 -0.03
N LYS A 8 9.58 10.24 -0.26
CA LYS A 8 9.21 10.78 -1.57
C LYS A 8 10.25 10.43 -2.65
N ASP A 9 11.54 10.55 -2.32
CA ASP A 9 12.62 10.20 -3.25
C ASP A 9 12.64 8.70 -3.59
N ILE A 10 12.40 7.82 -2.60
CA ILE A 10 12.27 6.38 -2.82
C ILE A 10 11.08 6.09 -3.73
N ILE A 11 9.91 6.69 -3.48
CA ILE A 11 8.71 6.51 -4.31
C ILE A 11 8.97 6.96 -5.75
N LEU A 12 9.60 8.10 -5.95
CA LEU A 12 9.98 8.61 -7.29
C LEU A 12 10.92 7.65 -8.00
N LYS A 13 11.96 7.18 -7.32
CA LYS A 13 12.92 6.20 -7.85
C LYS A 13 12.20 4.92 -8.30
N LEU A 14 11.39 4.31 -7.44
CA LEU A 14 10.66 3.08 -7.77
C LEU A 14 9.73 3.26 -8.98
N ASN A 15 9.04 4.40 -9.09
CA ASN A 15 8.14 4.66 -10.21
C ASN A 15 8.87 5.03 -11.52
N SER A 16 10.17 5.34 -11.47
CA SER A 16 11.01 5.59 -12.66
C SER A 16 11.63 4.31 -13.24
N GLU A 17 11.63 3.22 -12.47
CA GLU A 17 12.20 1.94 -12.89
C GLU A 17 11.33 1.24 -13.94
N GLU A 18 11.90 0.85 -15.07
CA GLU A 18 11.16 0.31 -16.22
C GLU A 18 10.37 -0.97 -15.87
N LEU A 19 10.95 -1.87 -15.05
CA LEU A 19 10.29 -3.10 -14.59
C LEU A 19 9.05 -2.82 -13.72
N LEU A 20 9.03 -1.69 -12.99
CA LEU A 20 8.00 -1.35 -12.01
C LEU A 20 7.01 -0.30 -12.51
N LYS A 21 7.36 0.38 -13.59
CA LYS A 21 6.59 1.48 -14.16
C LYS A 21 5.14 1.05 -14.41
N GLU A 22 4.19 1.91 -14.03
CA GLU A 22 2.75 1.70 -14.16
C GLU A 22 2.15 0.51 -13.35
N LYS A 23 2.98 -0.24 -12.58
CA LYS A 23 2.54 -1.41 -11.81
C LYS A 23 2.31 -1.11 -10.33
N LEU A 24 2.90 -0.03 -9.83
CA LEU A 24 2.87 0.32 -8.41
C LEU A 24 1.70 1.24 -8.09
N TYR A 25 1.01 0.95 -6.99
CA TYR A 25 0.04 1.85 -6.37
C TYR A 25 0.48 2.14 -4.94
N ILE A 26 0.84 3.39 -4.66
CA ILE A 26 1.21 3.81 -3.30
C ILE A 26 -0.05 3.86 -2.45
N VAL A 27 0.01 3.26 -1.27
CA VAL A 27 -1.10 3.22 -0.33
C VAL A 27 -0.63 3.66 1.07
N GLY A 28 -1.53 3.65 2.05
CA GLY A 28 -1.15 3.92 3.43
C GLY A 28 -0.88 5.39 3.75
N GLY A 29 -0.01 5.62 4.73
CA GLY A 29 0.12 6.92 5.41
C GLY A 29 0.81 8.03 4.64
N THR A 30 1.48 7.73 3.54
CA THR A 30 2.18 8.72 2.71
C THR A 30 1.26 9.39 1.70
N VAL A 31 0.16 8.73 1.33
CA VAL A 31 -0.75 9.16 0.26
C VAL A 31 -1.37 10.55 0.49
N PRO A 32 -1.89 10.90 1.68
CA PRO A 32 -2.47 12.24 1.89
C PRO A 32 -1.51 13.37 1.58
N TYR A 33 -0.22 13.17 1.89
CA TYR A 33 0.83 14.18 1.66
C TYR A 33 1.27 14.23 0.19
N LEU A 34 1.23 13.11 -0.53
CA LEU A 34 1.49 13.08 -1.97
C LEU A 34 0.39 13.81 -2.74
N ILE A 35 -0.89 13.56 -2.41
CA ILE A 35 -2.04 14.17 -3.09
C ILE A 35 -2.15 15.66 -2.78
N SER A 36 -2.03 16.04 -1.50
CA SER A 36 -2.12 17.44 -1.08
C SER A 36 -0.86 18.26 -1.41
N ASN A 37 0.21 17.60 -1.84
CA ASN A 37 1.54 18.19 -2.04
C ASN A 37 2.04 18.96 -0.80
N THR A 38 1.77 18.44 0.39
CA THR A 38 2.22 19.03 1.66
C THR A 38 3.34 18.21 2.28
N MET A 39 4.13 18.83 3.14
CA MET A 39 5.14 18.11 3.93
C MET A 39 4.49 17.41 5.12
N SER A 40 4.85 16.16 5.34
CA SER A 40 4.46 15.47 6.56
C SER A 40 5.28 15.95 7.76
N ASN A 41 4.61 16.27 8.84
CA ASN A 41 5.25 16.65 10.11
C ASN A 41 5.56 15.43 11.00
N ARG A 42 5.05 14.24 10.63
CA ARG A 42 5.32 13.00 11.36
C ARG A 42 6.36 12.13 10.66
N GLU A 43 6.94 11.23 11.40
CA GLU A 43 7.81 10.19 10.89
C GLU A 43 6.98 9.04 10.28
N HIS A 44 7.39 8.55 9.13
CA HIS A 44 6.82 7.38 8.49
C HIS A 44 7.80 6.22 8.60
N SER A 45 7.34 5.08 9.12
CA SER A 45 8.18 3.89 9.32
C SER A 45 8.37 3.06 8.04
N ASP A 46 7.44 3.22 7.12
CA ASP A 46 7.27 2.33 5.98
C ASP A 46 6.66 3.05 4.76
N ILE A 47 6.81 2.42 3.61
CA ILE A 47 6.10 2.75 2.38
C ILE A 47 5.27 1.52 2.02
N ASP A 48 3.96 1.66 2.00
CA ASP A 48 3.04 0.61 1.60
C ASP A 48 2.71 0.75 0.12
N ILE A 49 2.89 -0.34 -0.65
CA ILE A 49 2.64 -0.40 -2.09
C ILE A 49 1.79 -1.64 -2.38
N ILE A 50 0.75 -1.49 -3.18
CA ILE A 50 0.04 -2.64 -3.74
C ILE A 50 0.40 -2.83 -5.21
N VAL A 51 0.46 -4.08 -5.63
CA VAL A 51 0.86 -4.51 -6.96
C VAL A 51 -0.09 -5.61 -7.43
N ALA A 52 -0.48 -5.62 -8.70
CA ALA A 52 -1.28 -6.72 -9.22
C ALA A 52 -0.54 -8.06 -9.00
N ALA A 53 -1.25 -9.10 -8.56
CA ALA A 53 -0.64 -10.38 -8.22
C ALA A 53 0.22 -10.95 -9.35
N ASN A 54 -0.19 -10.72 -10.61
CA ASN A 54 0.57 -11.15 -11.80
C ASN A 54 1.87 -10.36 -12.02
N ASP A 55 2.00 -9.17 -11.43
CA ASP A 55 3.18 -8.30 -11.55
C ASP A 55 4.17 -8.48 -10.39
N MET A 56 3.85 -9.28 -9.37
CA MET A 56 4.72 -9.50 -8.21
C MET A 56 6.08 -10.12 -8.57
N ASN A 57 6.15 -10.87 -9.68
CA ASN A 57 7.42 -11.39 -10.16
C ASN A 57 8.35 -10.27 -10.64
N ALA A 58 7.83 -9.24 -11.31
CA ALA A 58 8.63 -8.08 -11.72
C ALA A 58 9.22 -7.34 -10.51
N VAL A 59 8.46 -7.23 -9.41
CA VAL A 59 8.99 -6.68 -8.14
C VAL A 59 10.16 -7.52 -7.63
N ARG A 60 10.02 -8.85 -7.58
CA ARG A 60 11.07 -9.75 -7.11
C ARG A 60 12.33 -9.72 -7.99
N GLU A 61 12.17 -9.62 -9.31
CA GLU A 61 13.27 -9.43 -10.25
C GLU A 61 13.99 -8.12 -9.97
N TYR A 62 13.27 -7.01 -9.91
CA TYR A 62 13.84 -5.71 -9.56
C TYR A 62 14.65 -5.75 -8.25
N LEU A 63 14.09 -6.36 -7.21
CA LEU A 63 14.77 -6.46 -5.91
C LEU A 63 16.05 -7.30 -6.00
N LYS A 64 16.07 -8.37 -6.78
CA LYS A 64 17.26 -9.21 -7.01
C LYS A 64 18.33 -8.45 -7.79
N ASP A 65 17.95 -7.78 -8.87
CA ASP A 65 18.87 -7.05 -9.75
C ASP A 65 19.54 -5.87 -9.02
N ASN A 66 18.85 -5.33 -8.01
CA ASN A 66 19.36 -4.22 -7.19
C ASN A 66 19.95 -4.67 -5.84
N ASN A 67 20.14 -5.97 -5.59
CA ASN A 67 20.66 -6.53 -4.33
C ASN A 67 19.79 -6.15 -3.09
N LEU A 68 18.49 -5.96 -3.28
CA LEU A 68 17.52 -5.63 -2.22
C LEU A 68 16.68 -6.83 -1.78
N TYR A 69 16.76 -7.95 -2.50
CA TYR A 69 15.99 -9.14 -2.19
C TYR A 69 16.53 -9.87 -0.96
N VAL A 70 15.66 -10.12 0.01
CA VAL A 70 15.92 -10.93 1.19
C VAL A 70 14.87 -12.04 1.26
N LYS A 71 15.31 -13.30 1.22
CA LYS A 71 14.41 -14.46 1.18
C LYS A 71 13.42 -14.51 2.34
N ASP A 72 13.88 -14.16 3.54
CA ASP A 72 13.06 -14.19 4.75
C ASP A 72 11.98 -13.12 4.78
N PHE A 73 12.06 -12.14 3.89
CA PHE A 73 11.07 -11.08 3.71
C PHE A 73 10.08 -11.37 2.56
N ASP A 74 10.26 -12.49 1.84
CA ASP A 74 9.37 -12.93 0.76
C ASP A 74 8.32 -13.90 1.31
N SER A 75 7.10 -13.39 1.50
CA SER A 75 6.02 -14.06 2.21
C SER A 75 5.16 -14.93 1.29
N ILE A 76 5.78 -15.93 0.66
CA ILE A 76 5.08 -16.94 -0.12
C ILE A 76 4.75 -18.12 0.79
N MET A 77 3.48 -18.50 0.83
CA MET A 77 2.99 -19.63 1.60
C MET A 77 2.30 -20.65 0.70
N PHE A 78 2.08 -21.84 1.23
CA PHE A 78 1.32 -22.91 0.56
C PHE A 78 0.16 -23.33 1.46
N ASP A 79 -1.02 -23.45 0.89
CA ASP A 79 -2.16 -24.00 1.59
C ASP A 79 -2.05 -25.55 1.72
N TYR A 80 -3.06 -26.17 2.34
CA TYR A 80 -3.11 -27.63 2.52
C TYR A 80 -3.19 -28.42 1.18
N ASN A 81 -3.67 -27.76 0.10
CA ASN A 81 -3.69 -28.32 -1.27
C ASN A 81 -2.40 -28.04 -2.03
N LYS A 82 -1.38 -27.48 -1.39
CA LYS A 82 -0.12 -27.01 -1.99
C LYS A 82 -0.31 -25.88 -3.02
N ALA A 83 -1.45 -25.19 -3.02
CA ALA A 83 -1.63 -24.00 -3.80
C ALA A 83 -0.79 -22.85 -3.22
N LYS A 84 -0.04 -22.16 -4.08
CA LYS A 84 0.79 -21.02 -3.72
C LYS A 84 -0.10 -19.83 -3.36
N ILE A 85 0.15 -19.26 -2.19
CA ILE A 85 -0.47 -18.00 -1.75
C ILE A 85 0.64 -16.97 -1.58
N ASP A 86 0.53 -15.86 -2.29
CA ASP A 86 1.45 -14.73 -2.21
C ASP A 86 0.89 -13.69 -1.23
N TYR A 87 1.66 -13.38 -0.19
CA TYR A 87 1.35 -12.33 0.80
C TYR A 87 2.27 -11.11 0.65
N GLY A 88 3.08 -11.07 -0.41
CA GLY A 88 3.94 -9.95 -0.70
C GLY A 88 5.40 -10.16 -0.30
N ILE A 89 6.15 -9.09 -0.41
CA ILE A 89 7.57 -9.02 -0.08
C ILE A 89 7.91 -7.67 0.50
N ASP A 90 8.76 -7.67 1.52
CA ASP A 90 9.36 -6.46 2.08
C ASP A 90 10.80 -6.31 1.60
N CYS A 91 11.25 -5.07 1.53
CA CYS A 91 12.67 -4.76 1.39
C CYS A 91 13.03 -3.52 2.20
N ILE A 92 14.32 -3.24 2.33
CA ILE A 92 14.82 -2.04 3.00
C ILE A 92 15.57 -1.21 1.95
N ILE A 93 15.08 0.02 1.71
CA ILE A 93 15.74 0.99 0.83
C ILE A 93 16.13 2.19 1.68
N ASP A 94 17.42 2.47 1.75
CA ASP A 94 17.98 3.58 2.56
C ASP A 94 17.47 3.59 4.02
N GLY A 95 17.28 2.43 4.63
CA GLY A 95 16.79 2.29 6.00
C GLY A 95 15.29 2.49 6.18
N ILE A 96 14.52 2.60 5.10
CA ILE A 96 13.05 2.63 5.11
C ILE A 96 12.54 1.26 4.64
N THR A 97 11.59 0.70 5.37
CA THR A 97 10.91 -0.53 4.95
C THR A 97 9.94 -0.19 3.80
N VAL A 98 10.03 -0.94 2.71
CA VAL A 98 9.08 -0.87 1.60
C VAL A 98 8.35 -2.21 1.51
N ASN A 99 7.05 -2.17 1.68
CA ASN A 99 6.16 -3.33 1.63
C ASN A 99 5.45 -3.39 0.27
N PHE A 100 5.58 -4.49 -0.46
CA PHE A 100 4.86 -4.77 -1.69
C PHE A 100 3.83 -5.86 -1.44
N ALA A 101 2.56 -5.48 -1.38
CA ALA A 101 1.45 -6.39 -1.14
C ALA A 101 0.70 -6.70 -2.44
N PRO A 102 0.43 -7.98 -2.78
CA PRO A 102 -0.34 -8.32 -3.95
C PRO A 102 -1.81 -7.97 -3.79
N TYR A 103 -2.44 -7.54 -4.89
CA TYR A 103 -3.88 -7.51 -5.02
C TYR A 103 -4.33 -8.26 -6.27
N GLU A 104 -5.54 -8.80 -6.22
CA GLU A 104 -6.21 -9.43 -7.34
C GLU A 104 -7.68 -8.99 -7.38
N ILE A 105 -8.31 -9.07 -8.54
CA ILE A 105 -9.73 -8.81 -8.69
C ILE A 105 -10.39 -10.09 -9.17
N VAL A 106 -11.31 -10.62 -8.36
CA VAL A 106 -12.08 -11.81 -8.64
C VAL A 106 -13.57 -11.46 -8.49
N ASP A 107 -14.35 -11.67 -9.53
CA ASP A 107 -15.80 -11.37 -9.55
C ASP A 107 -16.14 -9.96 -9.03
N ASN A 108 -15.42 -8.94 -9.53
CA ASN A 108 -15.51 -7.54 -9.09
C ASN A 108 -15.17 -7.31 -7.60
N THR A 109 -14.54 -8.26 -6.95
CA THR A 109 -14.05 -8.11 -5.57
C THR A 109 -12.55 -7.96 -5.59
N MET A 110 -12.05 -6.84 -5.09
CA MET A 110 -10.62 -6.65 -4.88
C MET A 110 -10.19 -7.35 -3.60
N ILE A 111 -9.20 -8.21 -3.72
CA ILE A 111 -8.63 -8.99 -2.62
C ILE A 111 -7.16 -8.59 -2.50
N GLN A 112 -6.80 -7.98 -1.38
CA GLN A 112 -5.41 -7.64 -1.05
C GLN A 112 -4.94 -8.55 0.07
N LYS A 113 -3.78 -9.18 -0.10
CA LYS A 113 -3.17 -10.06 0.91
C LYS A 113 -1.88 -9.41 1.43
N ASN A 114 -1.68 -9.46 2.74
CA ASN A 114 -0.51 -8.89 3.36
C ASN A 114 -0.05 -9.72 4.56
N PHE A 115 1.27 -9.82 4.74
CA PHE A 115 1.89 -10.47 5.89
C PHE A 115 2.45 -9.40 6.82
N LEU A 116 1.93 -9.34 8.04
CA LEU A 116 2.35 -8.36 9.04
C LEU A 116 3.07 -9.06 10.19
N ILE A 117 4.31 -8.65 10.44
CA ILE A 117 5.04 -9.03 11.64
C ILE A 117 4.73 -8.02 12.74
N LYS A 118 3.97 -8.42 13.75
CA LYS A 118 3.76 -7.59 14.95
C LYS A 118 5.00 -7.66 15.84
N LYS A 119 5.90 -6.69 15.71
CA LYS A 119 7.15 -6.60 16.49
C LYS A 119 6.95 -6.64 18.02
N SER A 120 5.80 -6.17 18.53
CA SER A 120 5.52 -6.09 19.97
C SER A 120 5.03 -7.39 20.61
N SER A 121 4.54 -8.36 19.85
CA SER A 121 3.95 -9.59 20.37
C SER A 121 4.57 -10.86 19.78
N GLY A 122 5.48 -10.74 18.81
CA GLY A 122 6.04 -11.91 18.09
C GLY A 122 5.01 -12.68 17.26
N VAL A 123 3.79 -12.16 17.13
CA VAL A 123 2.71 -12.81 16.38
C VAL A 123 2.72 -12.33 14.94
N ASN A 124 2.90 -13.26 14.02
CA ASN A 124 2.71 -13.02 12.60
C ASN A 124 1.23 -13.02 12.28
N ALA A 125 0.75 -12.01 11.58
CA ALA A 125 -0.65 -11.92 11.15
C ALA A 125 -0.74 -11.93 9.62
N LEU A 126 -1.57 -12.83 9.09
CA LEU A 126 -2.00 -12.82 7.70
C LEU A 126 -3.24 -11.93 7.61
N VAL A 127 -3.14 -10.88 6.81
CA VAL A 127 -4.24 -9.93 6.63
C VAL A 127 -4.77 -10.07 5.22
N THR A 128 -6.08 -10.26 5.10
CA THR A 128 -6.78 -10.18 3.83
C THR A 128 -7.80 -9.05 3.92
N VAL A 129 -7.69 -8.09 3.01
CA VAL A 129 -8.67 -7.02 2.84
C VAL A 129 -9.47 -7.32 1.59
N THR A 130 -10.80 -7.34 1.72
CA THR A 130 -11.71 -7.50 0.58
C THR A 130 -12.53 -6.23 0.39
N ILE A 131 -12.67 -5.79 -0.86
CA ILE A 131 -13.50 -4.66 -1.24
C ILE A 131 -14.44 -5.16 -2.34
N GLU A 132 -15.72 -5.24 -2.02
CA GLU A 132 -16.72 -5.84 -2.90
C GLU A 132 -17.23 -4.82 -3.93
N ASN A 133 -17.56 -5.32 -5.13
CA ASN A 133 -18.17 -4.53 -6.22
C ASN A 133 -17.39 -3.26 -6.57
N VAL A 134 -16.07 -3.38 -6.73
CA VAL A 134 -15.19 -2.28 -7.11
C VAL A 134 -14.26 -2.67 -8.26
N LYS A 135 -13.87 -1.65 -9.02
CA LYS A 135 -12.70 -1.69 -9.90
C LYS A 135 -11.54 -0.99 -9.20
N ILE A 136 -10.31 -1.30 -9.60
CA ILE A 136 -9.14 -0.64 -9.03
C ILE A 136 -9.19 0.88 -9.21
N GLU A 137 -9.77 1.35 -10.32
CA GLU A 137 -9.93 2.76 -10.63
C GLU A 137 -10.88 3.48 -9.65
N ASP A 138 -11.82 2.77 -9.04
CA ASP A 138 -12.71 3.36 -8.04
C ASP A 138 -11.97 3.69 -6.74
N CYS A 139 -10.90 2.95 -6.43
CA CYS A 139 -10.10 3.08 -5.21
C CYS A 139 -8.84 3.94 -5.39
N THR A 140 -8.49 4.29 -6.64
CA THR A 140 -7.19 4.88 -6.96
C THR A 140 -7.31 6.21 -7.68
N THR A 141 -6.19 6.93 -7.69
CA THR A 141 -6.00 8.16 -8.48
C THR A 141 -4.55 8.25 -8.94
N THR A 142 -4.26 9.18 -9.85
CA THR A 142 -2.90 9.47 -10.29
C THR A 142 -2.52 10.88 -9.86
N VAL A 143 -1.38 11.02 -9.23
CA VAL A 143 -0.80 12.32 -8.88
C VAL A 143 0.48 12.55 -9.68
N ILE A 144 0.80 13.83 -9.92
CA ILE A 144 2.04 14.23 -10.58
C ILE A 144 2.96 14.81 -9.53
N VAL A 145 4.13 14.20 -9.35
CA VAL A 145 5.17 14.66 -8.44
C VAL A 145 6.42 14.97 -9.26
N GLY A 146 6.70 16.25 -9.43
CA GLY A 146 7.69 16.70 -10.42
C GLY A 146 7.23 16.36 -11.84
N GLN A 147 7.94 15.48 -12.53
CA GLN A 147 7.60 14.99 -13.86
C GLN A 147 7.07 13.52 -13.84
N THR A 148 7.01 12.90 -12.67
CA THR A 148 6.64 11.49 -12.51
C THR A 148 5.17 11.35 -12.18
N LYS A 149 4.47 10.48 -12.93
CA LYS A 149 3.10 10.04 -12.61
C LYS A 149 3.19 8.92 -11.58
N ILE A 150 2.46 9.07 -10.48
CA ILE A 150 2.40 8.10 -9.39
C ILE A 150 0.95 7.69 -9.21
N LYS A 151 0.66 6.40 -9.29
CA LYS A 151 -0.65 5.86 -8.95
C LYS A 151 -0.72 5.68 -7.44
N THR A 152 -1.83 6.10 -6.83
CA THR A 152 -2.04 6.00 -5.38
C THR A 152 -3.47 5.54 -5.10
N TYR A 153 -3.76 5.09 -3.87
CA TYR A 153 -5.13 5.13 -3.40
C TYR A 153 -5.64 6.58 -3.46
N ASN A 154 -6.94 6.76 -3.73
CA ASN A 154 -7.57 8.07 -3.55
C ASN A 154 -7.77 8.37 -2.05
N LEU A 155 -8.07 9.62 -1.71
CA LEU A 155 -8.21 10.05 -0.32
C LEU A 155 -9.36 9.34 0.38
N GLU A 156 -10.45 9.04 -0.33
CA GLU A 156 -11.62 8.34 0.19
C GLU A 156 -11.23 6.94 0.68
N MET A 157 -10.49 6.20 -0.14
CA MET A 157 -10.03 4.85 0.22
C MET A 157 -9.03 4.89 1.39
N VAL A 158 -8.07 5.83 1.36
CA VAL A 158 -7.14 6.01 2.48
C VAL A 158 -7.89 6.31 3.78
N ARG A 159 -8.88 7.20 3.73
CA ARG A 159 -9.69 7.56 4.90
C ARG A 159 -10.43 6.35 5.46
N VAL A 160 -11.08 5.54 4.61
CA VAL A 160 -11.74 4.29 5.02
C VAL A 160 -10.78 3.35 5.73
N MET A 161 -9.59 3.14 5.16
CA MET A 161 -8.58 2.26 5.74
C MET A 161 -8.05 2.78 7.08
N LYS A 162 -7.84 4.09 7.21
CA LYS A 162 -7.38 4.75 8.43
C LYS A 162 -8.40 4.65 9.56
N GLU A 163 -9.68 4.90 9.28
CA GLU A 163 -10.73 4.75 10.28
C GLU A 163 -10.85 3.32 10.81
N LYS A 164 -10.64 2.30 9.95
CA LYS A 164 -10.69 0.90 10.35
C LYS A 164 -9.47 0.44 11.15
N SER A 165 -8.32 1.07 10.97
CA SER A 165 -7.09 0.69 11.66
C SER A 165 -7.02 1.19 13.10
N HIS A 166 -7.72 2.25 13.46
CA HIS A 166 -7.80 2.86 14.79
C HIS A 166 -6.46 3.17 15.46
N LYS A 167 -5.39 3.40 14.69
CA LYS A 167 -4.07 3.75 15.24
C LYS A 167 -4.03 5.25 15.56
N GLN A 168 -3.40 5.64 16.67
CA GLN A 168 -3.29 7.05 17.07
C GLN A 168 -2.65 7.93 15.97
N LYS A 169 -1.65 7.41 15.25
CA LYS A 169 -1.01 8.13 14.12
C LYS A 169 -1.96 8.41 12.94
N ASP A 170 -3.06 7.65 12.84
CA ASP A 170 -4.00 7.78 11.72
C ASP A 170 -4.88 9.03 11.83
N ALA A 171 -5.09 9.57 13.04
CA ALA A 171 -5.81 10.82 13.24
C ALA A 171 -5.16 12.00 12.51
N VAL A 172 -3.81 12.07 12.55
CA VAL A 172 -3.06 13.13 11.84
C VAL A 172 -3.25 13.03 10.32
N ASP A 173 -3.22 11.82 9.77
CA ASP A 173 -3.43 11.61 8.34
C ASP A 173 -4.87 11.96 7.93
N ILE A 174 -5.86 11.65 8.79
CA ILE A 174 -7.28 12.02 8.58
C ILE A 174 -7.46 13.55 8.59
N GLU A 175 -6.81 14.27 9.50
CA GLU A 175 -6.86 15.74 9.50
C GLU A 175 -6.34 16.35 8.20
N VAL A 176 -5.28 15.79 7.62
CA VAL A 176 -4.77 16.25 6.31
C VAL A 176 -5.80 16.00 5.22
N ILE A 177 -6.44 14.82 5.21
CA ILE A 177 -7.49 14.47 4.25
C ILE A 177 -8.68 15.43 4.39
N ASP A 178 -9.16 15.66 5.62
CA ASP A 178 -10.32 16.53 5.89
C ASP A 178 -10.03 17.98 5.49
N LYS A 179 -8.83 18.47 5.73
CA LYS A 179 -8.41 19.82 5.36
C LYS A 179 -8.29 19.99 3.84
N TYR A 180 -7.81 18.98 3.12
CA TYR A 180 -7.67 19.02 1.66
C TYR A 180 -9.02 18.88 0.97
N GLY A 181 -9.91 18.06 1.54
CA GLY A 181 -11.22 17.70 1.01
C GLY A 181 -11.21 16.37 0.26
N TYR A 182 -12.33 15.70 0.30
CA TYR A 182 -12.59 14.41 -0.38
C TYR A 182 -14.06 14.33 -0.80
N ASP A 183 -14.41 13.38 -1.67
CA ASP A 183 -15.80 13.13 -2.09
C ASP A 183 -16.52 12.27 -1.03
N GLU A 184 -17.42 12.89 -0.24
CA GLU A 184 -18.17 12.19 0.82
C GLU A 184 -19.04 11.05 0.28
N LYS A 185 -19.62 11.20 -0.91
CA LYS A 185 -20.44 10.14 -1.51
C LYS A 185 -19.59 8.92 -1.85
N LYS A 186 -18.46 9.16 -2.49
CA LYS A 186 -17.49 8.11 -2.83
C LYS A 186 -16.91 7.44 -1.59
N TYR A 187 -16.57 8.23 -0.56
CA TYR A 187 -16.13 7.73 0.73
C TYR A 187 -17.16 6.79 1.36
N ASN A 188 -18.44 7.20 1.44
CA ASN A 188 -19.51 6.39 2.03
C ASN A 188 -19.74 5.10 1.23
N ASP A 189 -19.70 5.14 -0.10
CA ASP A 189 -19.79 3.96 -0.96
C ASP A 189 -18.63 2.98 -0.68
N LEU A 190 -17.39 3.46 -0.67
CA LEU A 190 -16.22 2.64 -0.36
C LEU A 190 -16.25 2.09 1.06
N LYS A 191 -16.74 2.85 2.03
CA LYS A 191 -16.87 2.40 3.42
C LYS A 191 -17.82 1.22 3.56
N ILE A 192 -18.94 1.22 2.82
CA ILE A 192 -19.91 0.12 2.77
C ILE A 192 -19.29 -1.10 2.07
N LYS A 193 -18.63 -0.91 0.94
CA LYS A 193 -18.01 -1.97 0.13
C LYS A 193 -16.78 -2.60 0.78
N THR A 194 -16.09 -1.86 1.63
CA THR A 194 -14.92 -2.37 2.35
C THR A 194 -15.38 -3.15 3.59
N ASN A 195 -15.96 -4.31 3.37
CA ASN A 195 -16.31 -5.23 4.43
C ASN A 195 -15.19 -6.23 4.66
N ASN A 196 -14.80 -6.41 5.92
CA ASN A 196 -13.93 -7.49 6.40
C ASN A 196 -12.43 -7.33 6.15
N MET A 197 -11.74 -6.63 7.06
CA MET A 197 -10.40 -7.08 7.43
C MET A 197 -10.55 -8.40 8.19
N LYS A 198 -10.28 -9.52 7.52
CA LYS A 198 -10.15 -10.80 8.21
C LYS A 198 -8.70 -10.96 8.63
N PHE A 199 -8.45 -10.88 9.92
CA PHE A 199 -7.21 -11.36 10.52
C PHE A 199 -7.34 -12.89 10.66
N LYS A 200 -6.47 -13.63 10.00
CA LYS A 200 -6.35 -15.08 10.19
C LYS A 200 -5.03 -15.42 10.84
#